data_bc068f671ca2d896ca296875e6ff35d7
#
_entry.id   bc068f671ca2d896ca296875e6ff35d7
#
_cell.length_a   1.000
_cell.length_b   1.000
_cell.length_c   1.000
_cell.angle_alpha   90.00
_cell.angle_beta   90.00
_cell.angle_gamma   90.00
#
_symmetry.space_group_name_H-M   'P 1'
#
loop_
_entity.id
_entity.type
_entity.pdbx_description
1 polymer ?
#
loop_
_entity_poly.entity_id
_entity_poly.type
_entity_poly.pdbx_seq_one_letter_code
_entity_poly.pdbx_strand_id
1 'polypeptide(L)'
;SDVEYVVRASKGLTGEYSIRVYDENYTTRYEVSVERAFGSEEPYAEVAKRVEAALKAHCGVRPAKVIVYDAGKLGTSSAHKASRFVDERTQK
;
A
#
# COMPACT_ATOMS: atom_id res chain seq x y z
N SER A 1 -11.89 3.86 -0.77
CA SER A 1 -10.89 4.84 -0.33
C SER A 1 -10.02 5.27 -1.51
N ASP A 2 -9.31 6.36 -1.33
CA ASP A 2 -8.43 6.88 -2.38
C ASP A 2 -7.29 5.90 -2.68
N VAL A 3 -6.79 5.22 -1.65
CA VAL A 3 -5.73 4.23 -1.83
C VAL A 3 -6.24 3.05 -2.66
N GLU A 4 -7.43 2.58 -2.35
CA GLU A 4 -8.03 1.48 -3.10
C GLU A 4 -8.16 1.85 -4.57
N TYR A 5 -8.63 3.05 -4.85
CA TYR A 5 -8.79 3.51 -6.22
C TYR A 5 -7.44 3.51 -6.95
N VAL A 6 -6.41 4.05 -6.33
CA VAL A 6 -5.09 4.14 -6.94
C VAL A 6 -4.53 2.74 -7.20
N VAL A 7 -4.64 1.85 -6.21
CA VAL A 7 -4.11 0.49 -6.34
C VAL A 7 -4.81 -0.26 -7.48
N ARG A 8 -6.14 -0.16 -7.53
CA ARG A 8 -6.90 -0.89 -8.55
C ARG A 8 -6.76 -0.29 -9.94
N ALA A 9 -6.47 1.00 -10.03
CA ALA A 9 -6.24 1.65 -11.30
C ALA A 9 -4.81 1.45 -11.80
N SER A 10 -3.88 1.04 -10.95
CA SER A 10 -2.47 0.87 -11.32
C SER A 10 -2.26 -0.44 -12.05
N LYS A 11 -1.52 -0.38 -13.16
CA LYS A 11 -1.16 -1.58 -13.90
C LYS A 11 -0.06 -2.33 -13.16
N GLY A 12 -0.01 -3.65 -13.36
CA GLY A 12 1.04 -4.46 -12.79
C GLY A 12 0.85 -4.83 -11.33
N LEU A 13 -0.34 -4.60 -10.79
CA LEU A 13 -0.69 -4.97 -9.42
C LEU A 13 -1.87 -5.94 -9.44
N THR A 14 -1.99 -6.76 -8.38
CA THR A 14 -3.12 -7.69 -8.28
C THR A 14 -4.39 -7.00 -7.82
N GLY A 15 -4.27 -5.84 -7.18
CA GLY A 15 -5.40 -5.15 -6.58
C GLY A 15 -5.48 -5.35 -5.07
N GLU A 16 -4.73 -6.30 -4.52
CA GLU A 16 -4.66 -6.46 -3.06
C GLU A 16 -3.79 -5.38 -2.46
N TYR A 17 -4.19 -4.89 -1.30
CA TYR A 17 -3.45 -3.82 -0.64
C TYR A 17 -3.72 -3.85 0.86
N SER A 18 -2.86 -3.17 1.61
CA SER A 18 -3.03 -2.95 3.03
C SER A 18 -2.49 -1.57 3.37
N ILE A 19 -3.16 -0.89 4.28
CA ILE A 19 -2.76 0.44 4.72
C ILE A 19 -2.50 0.39 6.21
N ARG A 20 -1.38 0.96 6.63
CA ARG A 20 -1.05 1.11 8.03
C ARG A 20 -0.87 2.59 8.33
N VAL A 21 -1.61 3.11 9.30
CA VAL A 21 -1.54 4.51 9.71
C VAL A 21 -0.97 4.57 11.11
N TYR A 22 0.00 5.44 11.34
CA TYR A 22 0.67 5.53 12.64
C TYR A 22 1.17 6.95 12.86
N ASP A 23 1.50 7.26 14.11
CA ASP A 23 2.10 8.55 14.46
C ASP A 23 3.60 8.41 14.58
N GLU A 24 4.32 9.41 14.08
CA GLU A 24 5.77 9.48 14.19
C GLU A 24 6.16 10.94 14.35
N ASN A 25 6.86 11.24 15.44
CA ASN A 25 7.32 12.62 15.70
C ASN A 25 6.19 13.64 15.58
N TYR A 26 5.05 13.33 16.21
CA TYR A 26 3.87 14.20 16.24
C TYR A 26 3.23 14.42 14.87
N THR A 27 3.58 13.57 13.90
CA THR A 27 3.01 13.63 12.56
C THR A 27 2.36 12.30 12.22
N THR A 28 1.16 12.34 11.66
CA THR A 28 0.50 11.12 11.20
C THR A 28 1.10 10.70 9.87
N ARG A 29 1.50 9.44 9.77
CA ARG A 29 2.09 8.86 8.58
C ARG A 29 1.33 7.62 8.16
N TYR A 30 1.50 7.21 6.90
CA TYR A 30 0.88 5.98 6.43
C TYR A 30 1.81 5.21 5.52
N GLU A 31 1.65 3.89 5.53
CA GLU A 31 2.38 2.97 4.66
C GLU A 31 1.36 2.17 3.88
N VAL A 32 1.71 1.82 2.66
CA VAL A 32 0.84 1.03 1.80
C VAL A 32 1.59 -0.20 1.34
N SER A 33 0.96 -1.36 1.47
CA SER A 33 1.50 -2.62 0.96
C SER A 33 0.68 -3.03 -0.25
N VAL A 34 1.34 -3.49 -1.30
CA VAL A 34 0.69 -3.91 -2.54
C VAL A 34 1.34 -5.20 -3.03
N GLU A 35 0.71 -5.86 -3.99
CA GLU A 35 1.26 -7.06 -4.63
C GLU A 35 1.52 -6.81 -6.09
N ARG A 36 2.70 -7.25 -6.58
CA ARG A 36 2.96 -7.27 -8.02
C ARG A 36 2.06 -8.30 -8.67
N ALA A 37 1.68 -8.04 -9.92
CA ALA A 37 0.87 -8.97 -10.68
C ALA A 37 1.59 -10.30 -10.86
N PHE A 38 0.83 -11.36 -11.06
CA PHE A 38 1.37 -12.69 -11.32
C PHE A 38 2.30 -12.62 -12.53
N GLY A 39 3.48 -13.23 -12.37
CA GLY A 39 4.46 -13.28 -13.46
C GLY A 39 5.19 -11.99 -13.71
N SER A 40 4.98 -10.97 -12.92
CA SER A 40 5.67 -9.70 -13.10
C SER A 40 7.14 -9.86 -12.75
N GLU A 41 8.00 -9.32 -13.62
CA GLU A 41 9.45 -9.29 -13.37
C GLU A 41 9.91 -7.87 -13.10
N GLU A 42 8.98 -6.95 -12.95
CA GLU A 42 9.33 -5.56 -12.67
C GLU A 42 9.99 -5.48 -11.29
N PRO A 43 11.12 -4.75 -11.15
CA PRO A 43 11.78 -4.63 -9.84
C PRO A 43 10.85 -4.06 -8.79
N TYR A 44 10.96 -4.56 -7.57
CA TYR A 44 10.13 -4.08 -6.46
C TYR A 44 10.26 -2.57 -6.27
N ALA A 45 11.48 -2.06 -6.38
CA ALA A 45 11.73 -0.62 -6.19
C ALA A 45 11.00 0.22 -7.24
N GLU A 46 10.92 -0.27 -8.48
CA GLU A 46 10.22 0.45 -9.54
C GLU A 46 8.71 0.45 -9.31
N VAL A 47 8.17 -0.68 -8.87
CA VAL A 47 6.74 -0.76 -8.54
C VAL A 47 6.42 0.19 -7.40
N ALA A 48 7.25 0.17 -6.35
CA ALA A 48 7.04 1.03 -5.20
C ALA A 48 7.08 2.52 -5.60
N LYS A 49 8.03 2.88 -6.44
CA LYS A 49 8.17 4.26 -6.88
C LYS A 49 6.95 4.73 -7.67
N ARG A 50 6.46 3.87 -8.57
CA ARG A 50 5.30 4.18 -9.38
C ARG A 50 4.04 4.34 -8.53
N VAL A 51 3.85 3.44 -7.56
CA VAL A 51 2.71 3.50 -6.66
C VAL A 51 2.79 4.74 -5.76
N GLU A 52 3.98 5.03 -5.24
CA GLU A 52 4.18 6.20 -4.41
C GLU A 52 3.81 7.48 -5.16
N ALA A 53 4.25 7.60 -6.40
CA ALA A 53 3.96 8.79 -7.20
C ALA A 53 2.45 8.91 -7.47
N ALA A 54 1.79 7.80 -7.75
CA ALA A 54 0.36 7.80 -8.02
C ALA A 54 -0.43 8.18 -6.76
N LEU A 55 -0.01 7.68 -5.60
CA LEU A 55 -0.65 8.02 -4.34
C LEU A 55 -0.48 9.50 -4.02
N LYS A 56 0.71 10.02 -4.22
CA LYS A 56 0.94 11.44 -3.97
C LYS A 56 0.09 12.30 -4.89
N ALA A 57 0.02 11.93 -6.17
CA ALA A 57 -0.73 12.70 -7.14
C ALA A 57 -2.23 12.68 -6.86
N HIS A 58 -2.75 11.53 -6.44
CA HIS A 58 -4.19 11.37 -6.21
C HIS A 58 -4.63 11.85 -4.83
N CYS A 59 -3.85 11.49 -3.80
CA CYS A 59 -4.23 11.78 -2.42
C CYS A 59 -3.64 13.09 -1.89
N GLY A 60 -2.63 13.61 -2.55
CA GLY A 60 -1.97 14.85 -2.12
C GLY A 60 -0.93 14.67 -1.04
N VAL A 61 -0.82 13.48 -0.46
CA VAL A 61 0.13 13.19 0.61
C VAL A 61 0.93 11.95 0.23
N ARG A 62 2.26 12.07 0.31
CA ARG A 62 3.14 10.95 0.00
C ARG A 62 3.10 9.92 1.13
N PRO A 63 2.99 8.62 0.81
CA PRO A 63 3.11 7.61 1.85
C PRO A 63 4.55 7.60 2.40
N ALA A 64 4.69 7.21 3.67
CA ALA A 64 6.01 7.08 4.28
C ALA A 64 6.79 5.95 3.61
N LYS A 65 6.09 4.92 3.16
CA LYS A 65 6.72 3.75 2.56
C LYS A 65 5.69 3.01 1.72
N VAL A 66 6.14 2.41 0.62
CA VAL A 66 5.34 1.47 -0.16
C VAL A 66 6.10 0.15 -0.15
N ILE A 67 5.44 -0.91 0.30
CA ILE A 67 6.02 -2.23 0.39
C ILE A 67 5.39 -3.10 -0.69
N VAL A 68 6.22 -3.77 -1.48
CA VAL A 68 5.75 -4.56 -2.61
C VAL A 68 5.99 -6.03 -2.32
N TYR A 69 4.94 -6.82 -2.44
CA TYR A 69 4.97 -8.28 -2.25
C TYR A 69 4.73 -8.97 -3.58
N ASP A 70 5.08 -10.23 -3.65
CA ASP A 70 4.70 -11.06 -4.80
C ASP A 70 3.22 -11.40 -4.72
N ALA A 71 2.64 -11.73 -5.87
CA ALA A 71 1.23 -12.06 -5.95
C ALA A 71 0.87 -13.18 -4.97
N GLY A 72 -0.19 -12.99 -4.22
CA GLY A 72 -0.68 -13.97 -3.26
C GLY A 72 -0.04 -13.90 -1.88
N LYS A 73 1.02 -13.12 -1.72
CA LYS A 73 1.73 -13.09 -0.43
C LYS A 73 1.04 -12.19 0.59
N LEU A 74 0.47 -11.09 0.13
CA LEU A 74 -0.20 -10.16 1.03
C LEU A 74 -1.51 -10.74 1.56
N GLY A 75 -2.22 -11.50 0.74
CA GLY A 75 -3.50 -12.06 1.10
C GLY A 75 -3.47 -13.48 1.59
N THR A 76 -2.31 -14.02 1.98
CA THR A 76 -2.22 -15.43 2.39
C THR A 76 -2.84 -15.70 3.75
N SER A 77 -2.90 -14.71 4.63
CA SER A 77 -3.49 -14.87 5.96
C SER A 77 -4.93 -14.39 5.92
N SER A 78 -5.85 -15.19 6.47
CA SER A 78 -7.25 -14.79 6.52
C SER A 78 -7.43 -13.54 7.37
N ALA A 79 -6.57 -13.35 8.37
CA ALA A 79 -6.61 -12.15 9.19
C ALA A 79 -6.30 -10.90 8.35
N HIS A 80 -5.43 -11.04 7.38
CA HIS A 80 -5.07 -9.91 6.52
C HIS A 80 -6.22 -9.49 5.61
N LYS A 81 -7.02 -10.43 5.18
CA LYS A 81 -8.16 -10.11 4.33
C LYS A 81 -9.18 -9.25 5.07
N ALA A 82 -9.28 -9.44 6.37
CA ALA A 82 -10.21 -8.67 7.19
C ALA A 82 -9.61 -7.33 7.60
N SER A 83 -8.31 -7.14 7.47
CA SER A 83 -7.60 -5.98 8.01
C SER A 83 -6.80 -5.25 6.95
N ARG A 84 -7.50 -4.76 5.91
CA ARG A 84 -6.84 -3.96 4.89
C ARG A 84 -6.43 -2.59 5.39
N PHE A 85 -7.03 -2.16 6.49
CA PHE A 85 -6.72 -0.87 7.09
C PHE A 85 -6.38 -1.10 8.55
N VAL A 86 -5.17 -0.72 8.94
CA VAL A 86 -4.71 -0.83 10.32
C VAL A 86 -4.34 0.57 10.80
N ASP A 87 -5.01 1.02 11.86
CA ASP A 87 -4.77 2.35 12.42
C ASP A 87 -4.04 2.17 13.74
N GLU A 88 -2.76 2.54 13.76
CA GLU A 88 -1.91 2.42 14.93
C GLU A 88 -1.61 3.79 15.55
N ARG A 89 -2.41 4.80 15.22
CA ARG A 89 -2.21 6.11 15.81
C ARG A 89 -2.48 6.07 17.30
N THR A 90 -1.73 6.90 18.02
CA THR A 90 -1.90 6.98 19.45
C THR A 90 -3.27 7.54 19.79
N GLN A 91 -3.99 6.83 20.66
CA GLN A 91 -5.31 7.25 21.10
C GLN A 91 -5.17 7.86 22.50
N LYS A 92 -5.51 9.09 22.64
CA LYS A 92 -5.45 9.80 23.93
C LYS A 92 -6.78 10.43 24.25
#